data_94c48d4c70f121fe70b6e1e7b11271c7
#
_entry.id   94c48d4c70f121fe70b6e1e7b11271c7
#
_cell.length_a   1.000
_cell.length_b   1.000
_cell.length_c   1.000
_cell.angle_alpha   90.00
_cell.angle_beta   90.00
_cell.angle_gamma   90.00
#
_symmetry.space_group_name_H-M   'P 1'
#
loop_
_entity.id
_entity.type
_entity.pdbx_description
1 polymer ?
#
loop_
_entity_poly.entity_id
_entity_poly.type
_entity_poly.pdbx_seq_one_letter_code
_entity_poly.pdbx_strand_id
1 'polypeptide(L)' 'MNLWKYSGKRIKIITNGGKTFEGMGDLYTSALDNPDGVECISIWMDDGALYEFEESEIAGIEAVHAPAVAFAV' A
#
# COMPACT_ATOMS: atom_id res chain seq x y z
N MET A 1 -0.73 7.99 -10.35
CA MET A 1 0.09 7.32 -9.33
C MET A 1 0.22 5.85 -9.70
N ASN A 2 1.41 5.31 -9.66
CA ASN A 2 1.64 3.93 -10.12
C ASN A 2 1.59 2.95 -8.95
N LEU A 3 0.39 2.65 -8.46
CA LEU A 3 0.23 1.79 -7.29
C LEU A 3 0.76 0.37 -7.49
N TRP A 4 0.80 -0.10 -8.73
CA TRP A 4 1.28 -1.45 -9.04
C TRP A 4 2.71 -1.70 -8.57
N LYS A 5 3.52 -0.64 -8.45
CA LYS A 5 4.92 -0.76 -8.01
C LYS A 5 5.05 -1.19 -6.55
N TYR A 6 3.99 -1.03 -5.78
CA TYR A 6 4.03 -1.22 -4.34
C TYR A 6 3.48 -2.58 -3.90
N SER A 7 2.92 -3.34 -4.82
CA SER A 7 2.47 -4.70 -4.54
C SER A 7 3.67 -5.58 -4.17
N GLY A 8 3.53 -6.35 -3.09
CA GLY A 8 4.59 -7.23 -2.62
C GLY A 8 5.70 -6.55 -1.83
N LYS A 9 5.57 -5.27 -1.54
CA LYS A 9 6.57 -4.51 -0.80
C LYS A 9 5.99 -4.02 0.52
N ARG A 10 6.87 -3.78 1.50
CA ARG A 10 6.44 -3.05 2.69
C ARG A 10 6.29 -1.59 2.30
N ILE A 11 5.12 -1.04 2.59
CA ILE A 11 4.78 0.31 2.15
C ILE A 11 4.16 1.12 3.29
N LYS A 12 4.21 2.43 3.11
CA LYS A 12 3.56 3.39 4.01
C LYS A 12 2.64 4.25 3.16
N ILE A 13 1.36 4.28 3.53
CA ILE A 13 0.35 5.08 2.86
C ILE A 13 -0.06 6.22 3.78
N ILE A 14 -0.12 7.42 3.22
CA ILE A 14 -0.64 8.60 3.92
C ILE A 14 -1.93 8.98 3.20
N THR A 15 -3.04 8.98 3.92
CA THR A 15 -4.34 9.33 3.34
C THR A 15 -4.54 10.83 3.27
N ASN A 16 -5.54 11.26 2.51
CA ASN A 16 -5.89 12.68 2.41
C ASN A 16 -6.28 13.28 3.75
N GLY A 17 -6.78 12.47 4.67
CA GLY A 17 -7.11 12.90 6.02
C GLY A 17 -5.92 12.97 6.97
N GLY A 18 -4.73 12.65 6.50
CA GLY A 18 -3.51 12.70 7.30
C GLY A 18 -3.23 11.46 8.12
N LYS A 19 -4.00 10.39 7.94
CA LYS A 19 -3.74 9.12 8.61
C LYS A 19 -2.65 8.35 7.90
N THR A 20 -1.85 7.62 8.65
CA THR A 20 -0.75 6.84 8.14
C THR A 20 -1.00 5.35 8.37
N PHE A 21 -0.75 4.55 7.34
CA PHE A 21 -0.87 3.10 7.40
C PHE A 21 0.43 2.49 6.88
N GLU A 22 1.00 1.58 7.63
CA GLU A 22 2.22 0.90 7.21
C GLU A 22 2.03 -0.62 7.31
N GLY A 23 2.40 -1.33 6.25
CA GLY A 23 2.28 -2.78 6.20
C GLY A 23 2.74 -3.32 4.86
N MET A 24 2.30 -4.52 4.52
CA MET A 24 2.67 -5.16 3.27
C MET A 24 1.66 -4.88 2.18
N GLY A 25 2.11 -4.27 1.09
CA GLY A 25 1.29 -4.12 -0.10
C GLY A 25 0.94 -5.51 -0.65
N ASP A 26 -0.33 -5.71 -0.96
CA ASP A 26 -0.81 -7.01 -1.39
C ASP A 26 -1.39 -6.91 -2.80
N LEU A 27 -2.69 -6.90 -2.93
CA LEU A 27 -3.35 -6.96 -4.22
C LEU A 27 -3.48 -5.56 -4.83
N TYR A 28 -3.01 -5.45 -6.06
CA TYR A 28 -3.21 -4.26 -6.87
C TYR A 28 -4.35 -4.52 -7.86
N THR A 29 -5.27 -3.56 -7.97
CA THR A 29 -6.34 -3.61 -8.95
C THR A 29 -6.21 -2.40 -9.87
N SER A 30 -6.10 -2.65 -11.18
CA SER A 30 -5.95 -1.58 -12.15
C SER A 30 -7.27 -0.81 -12.34
N ALA A 31 -7.16 0.41 -12.88
CA ALA A 31 -8.33 1.21 -13.19
C ALA A 31 -9.29 0.50 -14.15
N LEU A 32 -8.74 -0.32 -15.05
CA LEU A 32 -9.55 -1.05 -16.04
C LEU A 32 -10.34 -2.18 -15.40
N ASP A 33 -9.82 -2.78 -14.31
CA ASP A 33 -10.47 -3.90 -13.64
C ASP A 33 -11.40 -3.47 -12.51
N ASN A 34 -11.44 -2.18 -12.22
CA ASN A 34 -12.26 -1.62 -11.15
C ASN A 34 -13.48 -0.93 -11.76
N PRO A 35 -14.71 -1.26 -11.33
CA PRO A 35 -15.90 -0.60 -11.85
C PRO A 35 -15.87 0.92 -11.76
N ASP A 36 -15.20 1.46 -10.74
CA ASP A 36 -15.09 2.91 -10.53
C ASP A 36 -14.03 3.56 -11.41
N GLY A 37 -13.24 2.79 -12.14
CA GLY A 37 -12.22 3.30 -13.01
C GLY A 37 -11.02 3.90 -12.31
N VAL A 38 -10.77 3.55 -11.04
CA VAL A 38 -9.62 4.02 -10.28
C VAL A 38 -8.78 2.84 -9.81
N GLU A 39 -7.48 3.09 -9.67
CA GLU A 39 -6.57 2.07 -9.13
C GLU A 39 -6.81 1.88 -7.64
N CYS A 40 -6.61 0.64 -7.18
CA CYS A 40 -6.70 0.31 -5.77
C CYS A 40 -5.49 -0.53 -5.37
N ILE A 41 -5.09 -0.43 -4.12
CA ILE A 41 -4.11 -1.33 -3.55
C ILE A 41 -4.55 -1.73 -2.15
N SER A 42 -4.39 -3.01 -1.82
CA SER A 42 -4.66 -3.49 -0.48
C SER A 42 -3.35 -3.59 0.30
N ILE A 43 -3.46 -3.44 1.61
CA ILE A 43 -2.33 -3.46 2.52
C ILE A 43 -2.66 -4.34 3.71
N TRP A 44 -1.75 -5.27 4.03
CA TRP A 44 -1.83 -6.09 5.23
C TRP A 44 -1.09 -5.39 6.35
N MET A 45 -1.82 -5.07 7.40
CA MET A 45 -1.22 -4.48 8.59
C MET A 45 -0.57 -5.58 9.44
N ASP A 46 0.35 -5.18 10.30
CA ASP A 46 1.08 -6.14 11.14
C ASP A 46 0.17 -6.88 12.13
N ASP A 47 -0.98 -6.29 12.47
CA ASP A 47 -1.96 -6.93 13.35
C ASP A 47 -2.89 -7.90 12.62
N GLY A 48 -2.69 -8.10 11.33
CA GLY A 48 -3.51 -8.98 10.52
C GLY A 48 -4.70 -8.34 9.85
N ALA A 49 -4.93 -7.05 10.06
CA ALA A 49 -6.01 -6.33 9.38
C ALA A 49 -5.65 -6.09 7.92
N LEU A 50 -6.65 -6.17 7.05
CA LEU A 50 -6.50 -5.87 5.63
C LEU A 50 -7.31 -4.64 5.29
N TYR A 51 -6.66 -3.67 4.68
CA TYR A 51 -7.32 -2.46 4.19
C TYR A 51 -7.13 -2.32 2.69
N GLU A 52 -8.09 -1.70 2.03
CA GLU A 52 -7.98 -1.37 0.62
C GLU A 52 -8.12 0.13 0.44
N PHE A 53 -7.24 0.71 -0.39
CA PHE A 53 -7.24 2.13 -0.66
C PHE A 53 -7.36 2.38 -2.15
N GLU A 54 -8.25 3.29 -2.54
CA GLU A 54 -8.31 3.81 -3.89
C GLU A 54 -7.27 4.91 -4.04
N GLU A 55 -6.77 5.08 -5.25
CA GLU A 55 -5.78 6.13 -5.53
C GLU A 55 -6.24 7.50 -5.05
N SER A 56 -7.54 7.79 -5.21
CA SER A 56 -8.11 9.07 -4.81
C SER A 56 -8.05 9.34 -3.31
N GLU A 57 -7.88 8.30 -2.50
CA GLU A 57 -7.80 8.44 -1.04
C GLU A 57 -6.37 8.66 -0.55
N ILE A 58 -5.39 8.47 -1.43
CA ILE A 58 -3.98 8.44 -1.06
C ILE A 58 -3.34 9.79 -1.36
N ALA A 59 -2.84 10.47 -0.33
CA ALA A 59 -2.06 11.69 -0.47
C ALA A 59 -0.59 11.38 -0.77
N GLY A 60 -0.08 10.27 -0.23
CA GLY A 60 1.28 9.85 -0.48
C GLY A 60 1.47 8.36 -0.23
N ILE A 61 2.42 7.77 -0.91
CA ILE A 61 2.79 6.37 -0.75
C ILE A 61 4.28 6.22 -1.00
N GLU A 62 4.93 5.40 -0.19
CA GLU A 62 6.36 5.15 -0.35
C GLU A 62 6.70 3.73 0.07
N ALA A 63 7.75 3.17 -0.52
CA ALA A 63 8.29 1.88 -0.10
C ALA A 63 9.15 2.09 1.14
N VAL A 64 8.99 1.20 2.11
CA VAL A 64 9.73 1.23 3.36
C VAL A 64 10.74 0.10 3.33
N HIS A 65 12.03 0.44 3.49
CA HIS A 65 13.06 -0.57 3.49
C HIS A 65 13.20 -1.18 4.88
N ALA A 66 13.14 -2.51 4.93
CA ALA A 66 13.41 -3.21 6.18
C ALA A 66 14.89 -3.06 6.53
N PRO A 67 15.22 -2.96 7.83
CA PRO A 67 16.62 -2.90 8.25
C PRO A 67 17.39 -4.15 7.81
N ALA A 68 18.57 -3.96 7.26
CA ALA A 68 19.40 -5.06 6.78
C ALA A 68 19.86 -5.98 7.91
N VAL A 69 19.86 -5.47 9.11
CA VAL A 69 20.33 -6.23 10.29
C VAL A 69 19.44 -7.40 10.65
N ALA A 70 18.26 -7.47 10.07
CA ALA A 70 17.30 -8.53 10.38
C ALA A 70 17.86 -9.94 10.15
N PHE A 71 18.91 -10.05 9.40
CA PHE A 71 19.48 -11.33 9.01
C PHE A 71 20.89 -11.55 9.49
N ALA A 72 21.30 -10.82 10.49
CA ALA A 72 22.62 -10.98 11.09
C ALA A 72 22.64 -12.24 11.95
N VAL A 73 22.72 -13.36 11.32
CA VAL A 73 22.81 -14.65 12.00
C VAL A 73 24.04 -15.38 11.57
#